data_8282d40f4bfc923062cf673fc99aade6
#
_entry.id   8282d40f4bfc923062cf673fc99aade6
#
_cell.length_a   1.000
_cell.length_b   1.000
_cell.length_c   1.000
_cell.angle_alpha   90.00
_cell.angle_beta   90.00
_cell.angle_gamma   90.00
#
_symmetry.space_group_name_H-M   'P 1'
#
loop_
_entity.id
_entity.type
_entity.pdbx_description
1 polymer ?
#
loop_
_entity_poly.entity_id
_entity_poly.type
_entity_poly.pdbx_seq_one_letter_code
_entity_poly.pdbx_strand_id
1 'polypeptide(L)'
;MRHRYISYFAGIFLLAFFAVLNTGVLISVSGFQRLQKPVVSQPDFRRQPVSETMQVYLKQAADPGRDVGLYWMATDFENRRFPGKVSPSGFQKLYRQWRNQTGWDAYVQSCRAIWNDVKYFPIPQSLDDTEDKISYVDSWMFERNYGGKRGHEGTDIMAEKNTPGYYPVVSMTDGVVTEKGWLEKGGWRIGITAPTGAYFYYAHLDSYAELEK
;
A
#
# COMPACT_ATOMS: atom_id res chain seq x y z
N MET A 1 -18.06 -39.42 36.69
CA MET A 1 -18.19 -38.81 35.35
C MET A 1 -17.77 -37.33 35.33
N ARG A 2 -18.12 -36.50 36.29
CA ARG A 2 -17.89 -35.05 36.32
C ARG A 2 -16.37 -34.64 36.24
N HIS A 3 -15.46 -35.38 36.86
CA HIS A 3 -14.02 -35.10 36.85
C HIS A 3 -13.36 -35.35 35.48
N ARG A 4 -13.85 -36.28 34.67
CA ARG A 4 -13.27 -36.54 33.32
C ARG A 4 -13.55 -35.40 32.36
N TYR A 5 -14.71 -34.77 32.41
CA TYR A 5 -15.04 -33.62 31.57
C TYR A 5 -14.22 -32.39 31.91
N ILE A 6 -13.95 -32.13 33.19
CA ILE A 6 -13.11 -31.02 33.66
C ILE A 6 -11.68 -31.18 33.10
N SER A 7 -11.11 -32.39 33.09
CA SER A 7 -9.81 -32.66 32.53
C SER A 7 -9.74 -32.41 31.02
N TYR A 8 -10.79 -32.79 30.27
CA TYR A 8 -10.85 -32.53 28.83
C TYR A 8 -10.96 -31.02 28.52
N PHE A 9 -11.80 -30.28 29.22
CA PHE A 9 -11.91 -28.84 29.07
C PHE A 9 -10.63 -28.13 29.44
N ALA A 10 -9.95 -28.49 30.51
CA ALA A 10 -8.65 -27.96 30.88
C ALA A 10 -7.57 -28.25 29.81
N GLY A 11 -7.56 -29.47 29.25
CA GLY A 11 -6.67 -29.84 28.14
C GLY A 11 -6.91 -29.01 26.88
N ILE A 12 -8.16 -28.83 26.49
CA ILE A 12 -8.52 -28.01 25.32
C ILE A 12 -8.13 -26.54 25.55
N PHE A 13 -8.37 -26.01 26.75
CA PHE A 13 -8.01 -24.65 27.10
C PHE A 13 -6.49 -24.43 27.08
N LEU A 14 -5.73 -25.40 27.56
CA LEU A 14 -4.27 -25.38 27.54
C LEU A 14 -3.74 -25.40 26.10
N LEU A 15 -4.27 -26.28 25.25
CA LEU A 15 -3.91 -26.37 23.84
C LEU A 15 -4.24 -25.07 23.08
N ALA A 16 -5.42 -24.48 23.32
CA ALA A 16 -5.81 -23.22 22.73
C ALA A 16 -4.88 -22.07 23.19
N PHE A 17 -4.53 -22.04 24.48
CA PHE A 17 -3.61 -21.06 25.04
C PHE A 17 -2.20 -21.18 24.43
N PHE A 18 -1.65 -22.40 24.30
CA PHE A 18 -0.39 -22.64 23.63
C PHE A 18 -0.44 -22.29 22.14
N ALA A 19 -1.54 -22.55 21.45
CA ALA A 19 -1.70 -22.17 20.06
C ALA A 19 -1.68 -20.64 19.88
N VAL A 20 -2.36 -19.90 20.77
CA VAL A 20 -2.35 -18.42 20.76
C VAL A 20 -0.96 -17.86 21.06
N LEU A 21 -0.25 -18.41 22.06
CA LEU A 21 1.11 -18.01 22.40
C LEU A 21 2.08 -18.27 21.23
N ASN A 22 2.04 -19.46 20.62
CA ASN A 22 2.87 -19.78 19.47
C ASN A 22 2.57 -18.88 18.27
N THR A 23 1.31 -18.54 18.05
CA THR A 23 0.93 -17.60 16.99
C THR A 23 1.55 -16.21 17.21
N GLY A 24 1.50 -15.69 18.43
CA GLY A 24 2.13 -14.41 18.79
C GLY A 24 3.66 -14.42 18.59
N VAL A 25 4.31 -15.50 18.98
CA VAL A 25 5.77 -15.68 18.78
C VAL A 25 6.10 -15.75 17.29
N LEU A 26 5.36 -16.50 16.50
CA LEU A 26 5.58 -16.64 15.06
C LEU A 26 5.41 -15.30 14.32
N ILE A 27 4.41 -14.49 14.68
CA ILE A 27 4.24 -13.15 14.11
C ILE A 27 5.46 -12.27 14.43
N SER A 28 5.93 -12.31 15.67
CA SER A 28 7.08 -11.52 16.08
C SER A 28 8.36 -11.96 15.35
N VAL A 29 8.57 -13.27 15.18
CA VAL A 29 9.72 -13.80 14.44
C VAL A 29 9.64 -13.46 12.96
N SER A 30 8.49 -13.62 12.32
CA SER A 30 8.28 -13.24 10.91
C SER A 30 8.54 -11.74 10.70
N GLY A 31 7.95 -10.89 11.54
CA GLY A 31 8.17 -9.46 11.49
C GLY A 31 9.64 -9.08 11.67
N PHE A 32 10.35 -9.72 12.58
CA PHE A 32 11.77 -9.50 12.80
C PHE A 32 12.60 -9.85 11.56
N GLN A 33 12.33 -10.98 10.92
CA GLN A 33 13.01 -11.40 9.70
C GLN A 33 12.75 -10.44 8.53
N ARG A 34 11.54 -9.87 8.45
CA ARG A 34 11.19 -8.88 7.43
C ARG A 34 11.98 -7.58 7.58
N LEU A 35 12.20 -7.11 8.80
CA LEU A 35 12.98 -5.91 9.08
C LEU A 35 14.48 -6.05 8.78
N GLN A 36 15.01 -7.29 8.70
CA GLN A 36 16.43 -7.53 8.39
C GLN A 36 16.76 -7.42 6.88
N LYS A 37 15.77 -7.26 6.03
CA LYS A 37 15.95 -7.18 4.56
C LYS A 37 15.27 -5.92 4.03
N PRO A 38 15.76 -5.33 2.91
CA PRO A 38 15.07 -4.23 2.26
C PRO A 38 13.63 -4.65 1.92
N VAL A 39 12.67 -3.97 2.54
CA VAL A 39 11.25 -4.35 2.41
C VAL A 39 10.72 -4.19 1.00
N VAL A 40 11.20 -3.17 0.29
CA VAL A 40 10.79 -2.85 -1.09
C VAL A 40 11.06 -3.99 -2.09
N SER A 41 11.98 -4.90 -1.78
CA SER A 41 12.27 -6.08 -2.60
C SER A 41 11.38 -7.28 -2.29
N GLN A 42 10.56 -7.20 -1.23
CA GLN A 42 9.72 -8.31 -0.79
C GLN A 42 8.41 -8.32 -1.60
N PRO A 43 8.03 -9.44 -2.23
CA PRO A 43 6.81 -9.53 -3.04
C PRO A 43 5.54 -9.16 -2.27
N ASP A 44 5.46 -9.53 -1.00
CA ASP A 44 4.31 -9.23 -0.15
C ASP A 44 4.16 -7.72 0.10
N PHE A 45 5.28 -7.01 0.32
CA PHE A 45 5.28 -5.56 0.43
C PHE A 45 4.79 -4.90 -0.87
N ARG A 46 5.25 -5.39 -2.02
CA ARG A 46 4.88 -4.81 -3.33
C ARG A 46 3.40 -4.98 -3.66
N ARG A 47 2.72 -5.96 -3.08
CA ARG A 47 1.26 -6.13 -3.25
C ARG A 47 0.45 -5.03 -2.58
N GLN A 48 1.00 -4.36 -1.56
CA GLN A 48 0.33 -3.28 -0.81
C GLN A 48 -1.09 -3.66 -0.31
N PRO A 49 -1.30 -4.86 0.27
CA PRO A 49 -2.63 -5.32 0.59
C PRO A 49 -3.23 -4.52 1.75
N VAL A 50 -4.44 -3.97 1.55
CA VAL A 50 -5.18 -3.25 2.60
C VAL A 50 -6.65 -3.62 2.58
N SER A 51 -7.20 -3.95 3.76
CA SER A 51 -8.63 -4.17 3.90
C SER A 51 -9.43 -2.87 3.75
N GLU A 52 -10.69 -2.97 3.38
CA GLU A 52 -11.60 -1.82 3.27
C GLU A 52 -11.63 -0.98 4.55
N THR A 53 -11.72 -1.63 5.71
CA THR A 53 -11.67 -0.95 7.02
C THR A 53 -10.38 -0.17 7.21
N MET A 54 -9.25 -0.71 6.75
CA MET A 54 -7.96 -0.02 6.82
C MET A 54 -7.90 1.15 5.84
N GLN A 55 -8.41 1.02 4.63
CA GLN A 55 -8.48 2.10 3.65
C GLN A 55 -9.27 3.31 4.20
N VAL A 56 -10.42 3.05 4.81
CA VAL A 56 -11.23 4.11 5.44
C VAL A 56 -10.46 4.80 6.56
N TYR A 57 -9.74 4.05 7.38
CA TYR A 57 -8.93 4.61 8.46
C TYR A 57 -7.76 5.46 7.92
N LEU A 58 -7.04 4.99 6.90
CA LEU A 58 -5.87 5.68 6.35
C LEU A 58 -6.18 7.06 5.78
N LYS A 59 -7.39 7.29 5.27
CA LYS A 59 -7.83 8.60 4.76
C LYS A 59 -7.76 9.73 5.79
N GLN A 60 -7.80 9.40 7.08
CA GLN A 60 -7.78 10.37 8.18
C GLN A 60 -6.62 10.15 9.16
N ALA A 61 -5.74 9.21 8.88
CA ALA A 61 -4.59 8.92 9.72
C ALA A 61 -3.57 10.06 9.66
N ALA A 62 -3.02 10.45 10.81
CA ALA A 62 -1.97 11.47 10.88
C ALA A 62 -0.63 11.01 10.26
N ASP A 63 -0.37 9.71 10.23
CA ASP A 63 0.81 9.11 9.61
C ASP A 63 0.41 7.78 8.95
N PRO A 64 -0.23 7.86 7.76
CA PRO A 64 -0.77 6.69 7.09
C PRO A 64 0.30 5.65 6.75
N GLY A 65 1.50 6.06 6.36
CA GLY A 65 2.60 5.15 6.06
C GLY A 65 3.06 4.35 7.27
N ARG A 66 3.18 4.99 8.45
CA ARG A 66 3.49 4.26 9.70
C ARG A 66 2.37 3.27 10.04
N ASP A 67 1.14 3.70 9.96
CA ASP A 67 0.01 2.90 10.44
C ASP A 67 -0.27 1.72 9.50
N VAL A 68 -0.11 1.88 8.18
CA VAL A 68 -0.18 0.76 7.25
C VAL A 68 0.97 -0.22 7.44
N GLY A 69 2.19 0.28 7.70
CA GLY A 69 3.33 -0.57 8.04
C GLY A 69 3.07 -1.42 9.28
N LEU A 70 2.50 -0.82 10.34
CA LEU A 70 2.08 -1.54 11.54
C LEU A 70 0.97 -2.56 11.26
N TYR A 71 0.03 -2.22 10.39
CA TYR A 71 -1.03 -3.13 9.94
C TYR A 71 -0.43 -4.37 9.29
N TRP A 72 0.48 -4.22 8.33
CA TRP A 72 1.13 -5.35 7.66
C TRP A 72 1.96 -6.22 8.60
N MET A 73 2.70 -5.60 9.52
CA MET A 73 3.44 -6.36 10.54
C MET A 73 2.52 -7.18 11.44
N ALA A 74 1.34 -6.65 11.78
CA ALA A 74 0.37 -7.31 12.65
C ALA A 74 -0.45 -8.38 11.91
N THR A 75 -0.66 -8.22 10.60
CA THR A 75 -1.42 -9.16 9.76
C THR A 75 -0.54 -10.15 9.01
N ASP A 76 0.78 -10.07 9.17
CA ASP A 76 1.74 -10.79 8.34
C ASP A 76 1.44 -10.61 6.83
N PHE A 77 1.23 -9.34 6.42
CA PHE A 77 0.86 -8.93 5.07
C PHE A 77 -0.42 -9.60 4.54
N GLU A 78 -1.46 -9.55 5.37
CA GLU A 78 -2.81 -10.12 5.14
C GLU A 78 -2.92 -11.65 5.18
N ASN A 79 -1.87 -12.36 5.49
CA ASN A 79 -1.97 -13.78 5.77
C ASN A 79 -2.77 -14.07 7.05
N ARG A 80 -3.07 -13.03 7.86
CA ARG A 80 -3.78 -13.14 9.14
C ARG A 80 -4.73 -11.97 9.37
N ARG A 81 -5.77 -12.21 10.17
CA ARG A 81 -6.67 -11.15 10.62
C ARG A 81 -5.95 -10.16 11.54
N PHE A 82 -6.21 -8.87 11.37
CA PHE A 82 -5.69 -7.83 12.26
C PHE A 82 -6.10 -8.07 13.72
N PRO A 83 -5.14 -8.10 14.65
CA PRO A 83 -5.43 -8.36 16.06
C PRO A 83 -5.97 -7.10 16.74
N GLY A 84 -7.28 -7.00 16.87
CA GLY A 84 -7.92 -5.90 17.58
C GLY A 84 -8.67 -4.93 16.67
N LYS A 85 -8.80 -3.68 17.11
CA LYS A 85 -9.54 -2.64 16.38
C LYS A 85 -8.58 -1.75 15.59
N VAL A 86 -8.91 -1.50 14.33
CA VAL A 86 -8.24 -0.48 13.50
C VAL A 86 -8.57 0.90 14.09
N SER A 87 -7.65 1.48 14.83
CA SER A 87 -7.83 2.76 15.54
C SER A 87 -6.48 3.35 15.94
N PRO A 88 -6.40 4.67 16.21
CA PRO A 88 -5.16 5.31 16.64
C PRO A 88 -4.54 4.65 17.88
N SER A 89 -5.34 4.28 18.87
CA SER A 89 -4.87 3.61 20.08
C SER A 89 -4.33 2.21 19.84
N GLY A 90 -4.96 1.46 18.91
CA GLY A 90 -4.48 0.14 18.47
C GLY A 90 -3.10 0.24 17.82
N PHE A 91 -2.92 1.17 16.90
CA PHE A 91 -1.63 1.40 16.24
C PHE A 91 -0.58 1.94 17.19
N GLN A 92 -0.95 2.78 18.15
CA GLN A 92 0.00 3.25 19.16
C GLN A 92 0.56 2.11 20.03
N LYS A 93 -0.25 1.08 20.32
CA LYS A 93 0.23 -0.12 21.02
C LYS A 93 1.25 -0.90 20.19
N LEU A 94 0.95 -1.13 18.90
CA LEU A 94 1.86 -1.80 17.96
C LEU A 94 3.15 -1.00 17.75
N TYR A 95 3.05 0.32 17.62
CA TYR A 95 4.20 1.20 17.49
C TYR A 95 5.18 1.06 18.66
N ARG A 96 4.71 0.98 19.90
CA ARG A 96 5.56 0.76 21.07
C ARG A 96 6.32 -0.57 21.01
N GLN A 97 5.73 -1.59 20.38
CA GLN A 97 6.35 -2.91 20.20
C GLN A 97 7.50 -2.87 19.18
N TRP A 98 7.33 -2.12 18.08
CA TRP A 98 8.20 -2.19 16.91
C TRP A 98 9.23 -1.06 16.81
N ARG A 99 8.93 0.12 17.30
CA ARG A 99 9.73 1.35 17.12
C ARG A 99 11.21 1.25 17.45
N ASN A 100 11.59 0.37 18.35
CA ASN A 100 12.97 0.21 18.81
C ASN A 100 13.68 -0.99 18.14
N GLN A 101 13.03 -1.64 17.18
CA GLN A 101 13.61 -2.79 16.50
C GLN A 101 14.55 -2.34 15.37
N THR A 102 15.67 -3.03 15.23
CA THR A 102 16.60 -2.79 14.13
C THR A 102 15.88 -2.95 12.78
N GLY A 103 16.06 -1.99 11.87
CA GLY A 103 15.39 -1.96 10.56
C GLY A 103 14.02 -1.31 10.55
N TRP A 104 13.43 -0.98 11.71
CA TRP A 104 12.11 -0.36 11.80
C TRP A 104 12.02 0.97 11.05
N ASP A 105 12.99 1.86 11.23
CA ASP A 105 12.95 3.20 10.61
C ASP A 105 13.02 3.11 9.08
N ALA A 106 13.89 2.25 8.54
CA ALA A 106 13.98 2.01 7.11
C ALA A 106 12.69 1.41 6.54
N TYR A 107 12.07 0.48 7.27
CA TYR A 107 10.79 -0.11 6.91
C TYR A 107 9.66 0.94 6.87
N VAL A 108 9.52 1.73 7.93
CA VAL A 108 8.48 2.78 7.99
C VAL A 108 8.72 3.86 6.94
N GLN A 109 9.97 4.23 6.70
CA GLN A 109 10.29 5.17 5.62
C GLN A 109 9.83 4.65 4.26
N SER A 110 10.02 3.37 3.97
CA SER A 110 9.52 2.74 2.74
C SER A 110 7.98 2.75 2.65
N CYS A 111 7.28 2.60 3.78
CA CYS A 111 5.82 2.71 3.82
C CYS A 111 5.36 4.17 3.59
N ARG A 112 6.02 5.12 4.24
CA ARG A 112 5.73 6.56 4.10
C ARG A 112 5.97 7.06 2.68
N ALA A 113 6.99 6.53 2.00
CA ALA A 113 7.33 6.89 0.64
C ALA A 113 6.16 6.70 -0.34
N ILE A 114 5.19 5.85 -0.01
CA ILE A 114 3.99 5.66 -0.82
C ILE A 114 2.80 6.37 -0.16
N TRP A 115 2.52 6.06 1.09
CA TRP A 115 1.26 6.40 1.75
C TRP A 115 1.17 7.83 2.28
N ASN A 116 2.28 8.52 2.49
CA ASN A 116 2.28 9.92 2.93
C ASN A 116 2.41 10.91 1.78
N ASP A 117 2.95 10.47 0.64
CA ASP A 117 3.23 11.36 -0.48
C ASP A 117 2.05 11.51 -1.44
N VAL A 118 1.16 10.50 -1.54
CA VAL A 118 -0.03 10.57 -2.40
C VAL A 118 -1.03 11.56 -1.82
N LYS A 119 -1.36 12.60 -2.60
CA LYS A 119 -2.26 13.68 -2.20
C LYS A 119 -3.49 13.79 -3.10
N TYR A 120 -3.33 13.54 -4.39
CA TYR A 120 -4.35 13.82 -5.39
C TYR A 120 -4.61 12.59 -6.27
N PHE A 121 -5.82 12.49 -6.77
CA PHE A 121 -6.11 11.59 -7.88
C PHE A 121 -5.60 12.21 -9.19
N PRO A 122 -5.00 11.43 -10.11
CA PRO A 122 -4.28 11.99 -11.25
C PRO A 122 -5.18 12.64 -12.31
N ILE A 123 -6.47 12.34 -12.35
CA ILE A 123 -7.43 13.01 -13.23
C ILE A 123 -8.33 13.89 -12.36
N PRO A 124 -8.27 15.22 -12.49
CA PRO A 124 -9.15 16.12 -11.78
C PRO A 124 -10.62 15.83 -12.12
N GLN A 125 -11.50 15.90 -11.12
CA GLN A 125 -12.92 15.78 -11.33
C GLN A 125 -13.43 17.06 -12.02
N SER A 126 -14.27 16.91 -13.03
CA SER A 126 -14.98 18.04 -13.63
C SER A 126 -15.91 18.69 -12.60
N LEU A 127 -16.03 20.01 -12.66
CA LEU A 127 -16.98 20.75 -11.83
C LEU A 127 -18.42 20.62 -12.35
N ASP A 128 -18.58 20.25 -13.61
CA ASP A 128 -19.87 20.01 -14.24
C ASP A 128 -20.19 18.52 -14.22
N ASP A 129 -21.16 18.09 -13.43
CA ASP A 129 -21.58 16.69 -13.27
C ASP A 129 -22.08 16.01 -14.57
N THR A 130 -22.17 16.76 -15.66
CA THR A 130 -22.69 16.29 -16.94
C THR A 130 -21.61 15.71 -17.86
N GLU A 131 -20.34 15.85 -17.53
CA GLU A 131 -19.29 15.58 -18.51
C GLU A 131 -18.23 14.60 -18.05
N ASP A 132 -17.86 13.77 -18.99
CA ASP A 132 -16.59 13.05 -19.13
C ASP A 132 -16.20 12.12 -17.98
N LYS A 133 -16.75 10.92 -18.09
CA LYS A 133 -16.47 9.85 -17.13
C LYS A 133 -15.16 9.18 -17.45
N ILE A 134 -14.44 8.87 -16.40
CA ILE A 134 -13.34 7.91 -16.43
C ILE A 134 -13.78 6.62 -15.74
N SER A 135 -13.17 5.52 -16.11
CA SER A 135 -13.33 4.26 -15.41
C SER A 135 -11.96 3.65 -15.10
N TYR A 136 -11.87 2.96 -13.99
CA TYR A 136 -10.70 2.20 -13.60
C TYR A 136 -11.12 1.03 -12.71
N VAL A 137 -10.30 0.01 -12.66
CA VAL A 137 -10.42 -1.10 -11.72
C VAL A 137 -9.11 -1.19 -10.95
N ASP A 138 -9.15 -1.72 -9.74
CA ASP A 138 -7.93 -2.02 -9.02
C ASP A 138 -7.20 -3.16 -9.74
N SER A 139 -6.28 -2.78 -10.63
CA SER A 139 -5.46 -3.69 -11.42
C SER A 139 -4.03 -3.80 -10.90
N TRP A 140 -3.74 -3.27 -9.71
CA TRP A 140 -2.44 -3.37 -9.07
C TRP A 140 -2.01 -4.83 -8.95
N MET A 141 -0.81 -5.12 -9.43
CA MET A 141 -0.20 -6.46 -9.43
C MET A 141 -0.95 -7.53 -10.25
N PHE A 142 -1.92 -7.17 -11.08
CA PHE A 142 -2.47 -8.11 -12.07
C PHE A 142 -1.37 -8.66 -12.96
N GLU A 143 -1.45 -9.94 -13.27
CA GLU A 143 -0.42 -10.60 -14.09
C GLU A 143 -0.33 -10.00 -15.49
N ARG A 144 0.86 -9.61 -15.89
CA ARG A 144 1.20 -9.13 -17.23
C ARG A 144 2.24 -10.07 -17.85
N ASN A 145 2.00 -10.47 -19.08
CA ASN A 145 2.90 -11.35 -19.84
C ASN A 145 3.79 -10.59 -20.83
N TYR A 146 3.55 -9.29 -20.99
CA TYR A 146 4.29 -8.44 -21.88
C TYR A 146 5.65 -8.04 -21.29
N GLY A 147 6.73 -8.40 -21.98
CA GLY A 147 8.09 -8.13 -21.48
C GLY A 147 8.57 -9.10 -20.38
N GLY A 148 7.91 -10.28 -20.26
CA GLY A 148 8.15 -11.27 -19.21
C GLY A 148 7.01 -11.30 -18.17
N LYS A 149 7.05 -12.33 -17.34
CA LYS A 149 6.06 -12.52 -16.27
C LYS A 149 6.29 -11.52 -15.16
N ARG A 150 5.36 -10.58 -14.95
CA ARG A 150 5.46 -9.55 -13.92
C ARG A 150 4.08 -9.10 -13.43
N GLY A 151 4.02 -8.44 -12.28
CA GLY A 151 2.83 -7.73 -11.84
C GLY A 151 2.70 -6.36 -12.54
N HIS A 152 1.48 -5.91 -12.73
CA HIS A 152 1.18 -4.55 -13.15
C HIS A 152 1.30 -3.58 -11.96
N GLU A 153 2.39 -2.85 -11.89
CA GLU A 153 2.61 -1.85 -10.83
C GLU A 153 2.01 -0.51 -11.23
N GLY A 154 0.70 -0.49 -11.45
CA GLY A 154 -0.05 0.68 -11.88
C GLY A 154 -1.54 0.39 -11.98
N THR A 155 -2.28 1.43 -12.34
CA THR A 155 -3.71 1.36 -12.62
C THR A 155 -3.96 1.97 -13.99
N ASP A 156 -4.64 1.21 -14.84
CA ASP A 156 -5.08 1.71 -16.15
C ASP A 156 -6.35 2.56 -15.94
N ILE A 157 -6.28 3.85 -16.25
CA ILE A 157 -7.42 4.76 -16.20
C ILE A 157 -7.93 4.94 -17.63
N MET A 158 -9.18 4.57 -17.86
CA MET A 158 -9.82 4.61 -19.17
C MET A 158 -10.73 5.83 -19.25
N ALA A 159 -10.56 6.62 -20.30
CA ALA A 159 -11.39 7.77 -20.61
C ALA A 159 -12.63 7.34 -21.40
N GLU A 160 -13.80 7.91 -21.10
CA GLU A 160 -15.03 7.68 -21.88
C GLU A 160 -14.87 8.25 -23.31
N LYS A 161 -14.31 9.45 -23.41
CA LYS A 161 -13.91 10.00 -24.71
C LYS A 161 -12.51 9.52 -25.06
N ASN A 162 -12.42 8.70 -26.08
CA ASN A 162 -11.14 8.23 -26.62
C ASN A 162 -10.49 9.31 -27.52
N THR A 163 -10.29 10.49 -26.95
CA THR A 163 -9.68 11.65 -27.62
C THR A 163 -8.35 11.97 -26.94
N PRO A 164 -7.20 11.82 -27.61
CA PRO A 164 -5.91 12.20 -27.06
C PRO A 164 -5.89 13.66 -26.57
N GLY A 165 -5.26 13.91 -25.43
CA GLY A 165 -5.13 15.24 -24.85
C GLY A 165 -6.38 15.83 -24.23
N TYR A 166 -7.49 15.09 -24.20
CA TYR A 166 -8.77 15.62 -23.68
C TYR A 166 -8.77 15.75 -22.15
N TYR A 167 -8.27 14.76 -21.43
CA TYR A 167 -8.25 14.79 -19.98
C TYR A 167 -6.92 15.33 -19.45
N PRO A 168 -6.94 16.34 -18.59
CA PRO A 168 -5.71 16.77 -17.93
C PRO A 168 -5.24 15.72 -16.94
N VAL A 169 -3.94 15.52 -16.88
CA VAL A 169 -3.28 14.65 -15.91
C VAL A 169 -2.46 15.52 -14.97
N VAL A 170 -2.71 15.42 -13.68
CA VAL A 170 -1.96 16.12 -12.64
C VAL A 170 -1.11 15.16 -11.83
N SER A 171 -0.06 15.69 -11.21
CA SER A 171 0.75 14.90 -10.31
C SER A 171 -0.04 14.45 -9.08
N MET A 172 0.08 13.18 -8.71
CA MET A 172 -0.51 12.64 -7.47
C MET A 172 0.24 13.11 -6.22
N THR A 173 1.43 13.69 -6.38
CA THR A 173 2.34 14.04 -5.30
C THR A 173 3.08 15.33 -5.62
N ASP A 174 3.57 16.00 -4.58
CA ASP A 174 4.66 16.95 -4.75
C ASP A 174 5.92 16.19 -5.13
N GLY A 175 6.88 16.86 -5.75
CA GLY A 175 8.13 16.22 -6.08
C GLY A 175 8.87 16.86 -7.24
N VAL A 176 9.87 16.14 -7.72
CA VAL A 176 10.71 16.59 -8.82
C VAL A 176 10.50 15.68 -10.03
N VAL A 177 10.29 16.29 -11.19
CA VAL A 177 10.28 15.54 -12.45
C VAL A 177 11.69 15.03 -12.70
N THR A 178 11.88 13.73 -12.57
CA THR A 178 13.18 13.06 -12.76
C THR A 178 13.31 12.44 -14.13
N GLU A 179 12.19 12.17 -14.79
CA GLU A 179 12.16 11.64 -16.14
C GLU A 179 11.04 12.27 -16.97
N LYS A 180 11.33 12.57 -18.24
CA LYS A 180 10.40 13.13 -19.21
C LYS A 180 10.79 12.68 -20.61
N GLY A 181 9.82 12.51 -21.49
CA GLY A 181 10.06 12.23 -22.89
C GLY A 181 9.28 11.04 -23.42
N TRP A 182 9.60 10.63 -24.63
CA TRP A 182 8.96 9.55 -25.36
C TRP A 182 9.65 8.21 -25.11
N LEU A 183 8.84 7.16 -24.93
CA LEU A 183 9.29 5.77 -24.95
C LEU A 183 8.39 4.96 -25.91
N GLU A 184 8.99 4.01 -26.65
CA GLU A 184 8.28 3.18 -27.61
C GLU A 184 7.03 2.50 -27.03
N LYS A 185 7.11 2.04 -25.78
CA LYS A 185 6.03 1.31 -25.09
C LYS A 185 5.18 2.16 -24.16
N GLY A 186 5.66 3.30 -23.72
CA GLY A 186 4.98 4.18 -22.76
C GLY A 186 4.42 5.45 -23.40
N GLY A 187 4.73 5.72 -24.67
CA GLY A 187 4.40 6.98 -25.30
C GLY A 187 5.08 8.17 -24.60
N TRP A 188 4.44 9.32 -24.64
CA TRP A 188 4.88 10.47 -23.82
C TRP A 188 4.65 10.13 -22.34
N ARG A 189 5.69 10.38 -21.54
CA ARG A 189 5.69 9.98 -20.14
C ARG A 189 6.36 11.01 -19.24
N ILE A 190 5.95 11.03 -17.97
CA ILE A 190 6.59 11.75 -16.89
C ILE A 190 6.85 10.80 -15.73
N GLY A 191 8.03 10.87 -15.15
CA GLY A 191 8.38 10.25 -13.87
C GLY A 191 8.65 11.32 -12.83
N ILE A 192 8.05 11.20 -11.66
CA ILE A 192 8.16 12.14 -10.55
C ILE A 192 8.68 11.40 -9.33
N THR A 193 9.76 11.91 -8.75
CA THR A 193 10.25 11.45 -7.46
C THR A 193 9.67 12.32 -6.35
N ALA A 194 8.89 11.73 -5.50
CA ALA A 194 8.24 12.37 -4.36
C ALA A 194 9.24 12.70 -3.23
N PRO A 195 8.89 13.57 -2.26
CA PRO A 195 9.79 14.01 -1.20
C PRO A 195 10.36 12.88 -0.34
N THR A 196 9.61 11.81 -0.12
CA THR A 196 10.07 10.66 0.69
C THR A 196 10.71 9.55 -0.13
N GLY A 197 10.82 9.72 -1.46
CA GLY A 197 11.55 8.84 -2.37
C GLY A 197 10.69 7.88 -3.18
N ALA A 198 9.36 7.93 -3.11
CA ALA A 198 8.51 7.18 -4.01
C ALA A 198 8.63 7.71 -5.44
N TYR A 199 8.55 6.81 -6.41
CA TYR A 199 8.57 7.14 -7.82
C TYR A 199 7.19 6.93 -8.42
N PHE A 200 6.62 7.99 -8.99
CA PHE A 200 5.31 7.99 -9.67
C PHE A 200 5.50 8.15 -11.17
N TYR A 201 4.88 7.28 -11.92
CA TYR A 201 5.03 7.19 -13.36
C TYR A 201 3.70 7.38 -14.08
N TYR A 202 3.67 8.31 -15.01
CA TYR A 202 2.53 8.63 -15.85
C TYR A 202 2.90 8.34 -17.29
N ALA A 203 2.14 7.50 -17.96
CA ALA A 203 2.41 7.05 -19.33
C ALA A 203 1.20 7.27 -20.24
N HIS A 204 1.43 7.11 -21.53
CA HIS A 204 0.42 7.29 -22.59
C HIS A 204 -0.19 8.70 -22.60
N LEU A 205 0.59 9.70 -22.22
CA LEU A 205 0.20 11.09 -22.33
C LEU A 205 0.21 11.50 -23.81
N ASP A 206 -0.64 12.47 -24.17
CA ASP A 206 -0.64 13.08 -25.50
C ASP A 206 0.47 14.11 -25.63
N SER A 207 0.52 15.00 -24.67
CA SER A 207 1.45 16.13 -24.67
C SER A 207 1.76 16.58 -23.24
N TYR A 208 2.64 17.57 -23.11
CA TYR A 208 2.93 18.24 -21.86
C TYR A 208 2.34 19.63 -21.87
N ALA A 209 1.80 20.06 -20.72
CA ALA A 209 1.43 21.45 -20.57
C ALA A 209 2.64 22.35 -20.70
N GLU A 210 2.49 23.46 -21.41
CA GLU A 210 3.48 24.53 -21.39
C GLU A 210 3.41 25.20 -20.01
N LEU A 211 4.53 25.20 -19.31
CA LEU A 211 4.66 26.00 -18.11
C LEU A 211 4.82 27.45 -18.57
N GLU A 212 3.82 28.30 -18.30
CA GLU A 212 4.03 29.73 -18.37
C GLU A 212 5.18 30.11 -17.43
N LYS A 213 6.15 30.83 -18.00
CA LYS A 213 7.37 31.24 -17.27
C LYS A 213 7.05 32.44 -16.38
#